data_e8ea5122796196196035c77520ad7626
#
_entry.id   e8ea5122796196196035c77520ad7626
#
_cell.length_a   1.000
_cell.length_b   1.000
_cell.length_c   1.000
_cell.angle_alpha   90.00
_cell.angle_beta   90.00
_cell.angle_gamma   90.00
#
_symmetry.space_group_name_H-M   'P 1'
#
loop_
_entity.id
_entity.type
_entity.pdbx_description
1 polymer ?
#
loop_
_entity_poly.entity_id
_entity_poly.type
_entity_poly.pdbx_seq_one_letter_code
_entity_poly.pdbx_strand_id
1 'polypeptide(L)' 'APYRNNQMLESLANTLLPETRICVACDITLPTQYIRTFAARQWQRERQTIDLHKRNTVFLIG' A
#
# COMPACT_ATOMS: atom_id res chain seq x y z
N ALA A 1 -7.22 -2.97 -10.13
CA ALA A 1 -7.84 -4.29 -9.96
C ALA A 1 -7.43 -4.89 -8.63
N PRO A 2 -8.37 -5.46 -7.84
CA PRO A 2 -8.03 -5.96 -6.49
C PRO A 2 -7.01 -7.10 -6.48
N TYR A 3 -6.86 -7.81 -7.58
CA TYR A 3 -5.90 -8.93 -7.67
C TYR A 3 -4.46 -8.48 -7.84
N ARG A 4 -4.22 -7.19 -8.10
CA ARG A 4 -2.88 -6.66 -8.34
C ARG A 4 -2.43 -5.67 -7.25
N ASN A 5 -3.16 -5.59 -6.15
CA ASN A 5 -2.85 -4.61 -5.11
C ASN A 5 -1.44 -4.83 -4.53
N ASN A 6 -1.07 -6.08 -4.25
CA ASN A 6 0.25 -6.38 -3.71
C ASN A 6 1.36 -6.02 -4.70
N GLN A 7 1.16 -6.33 -5.98
CA GLN A 7 2.12 -5.99 -7.03
C GLN A 7 2.23 -4.48 -7.22
N MET A 8 1.12 -3.77 -7.13
CA MET A 8 1.11 -2.31 -7.25
C MET A 8 1.91 -1.67 -6.11
N LEU A 9 1.70 -2.12 -4.88
CA LEU A 9 2.44 -1.59 -3.75
C LEU A 9 3.94 -1.88 -3.89
N GLU A 10 4.30 -3.08 -4.29
CA GLU A 10 5.70 -3.43 -4.54
C GLU A 10 6.31 -2.52 -5.60
N SER A 11 5.61 -2.32 -6.71
CA SER A 11 6.07 -1.46 -7.79
C SER A 11 6.27 -0.02 -7.32
N LEU A 12 5.32 0.52 -6.57
CA LEU A 12 5.42 1.87 -6.04
C LEU A 12 6.60 2.00 -5.08
N ALA A 13 6.75 1.04 -4.17
CA ALA A 13 7.82 1.06 -3.18
C ALA A 13 9.21 0.97 -3.82
N ASN A 14 9.33 0.27 -4.95
CA ASN A 14 10.59 0.09 -5.64
C ASN A 14 10.90 1.19 -6.66
N THR A 15 9.88 1.88 -7.16
CA THR A 15 10.03 2.85 -8.25
C THR A 15 10.15 4.28 -7.75
N LEU A 16 9.39 4.64 -6.71
CA LEU A 16 9.39 5.99 -6.18
C LEU A 16 10.65 6.26 -5.37
N LEU A 17 10.98 7.54 -5.20
CA LEU A 17 12.09 7.94 -4.35
C LEU A 17 11.85 7.39 -2.93
N PRO A 18 12.93 6.97 -2.24
CA PRO A 18 12.77 6.32 -0.93
C PRO A 18 12.02 7.15 0.11
N GLU A 19 12.07 8.47 0.01
CA GLU A 19 11.43 9.37 0.96
C GLU A 19 10.01 9.74 0.56
N THR A 20 9.54 9.34 -0.61
CA THR A 20 8.18 9.61 -1.06
C THR A 20 7.19 8.84 -0.20
N ARG A 21 6.20 9.55 0.32
CA ARG A 21 5.19 8.92 1.17
C ARG A 21 4.11 8.27 0.34
N ILE A 22 3.75 7.06 0.75
CA ILE A 22 2.68 6.29 0.13
C ILE A 22 1.66 5.96 1.21
N CYS A 23 0.42 6.41 1.02
CA CYS A 23 -0.68 6.04 1.90
C CYS A 23 -1.43 4.87 1.28
N VAL A 24 -1.54 3.78 2.00
CA VAL A 24 -2.33 2.63 1.61
C VAL A 24 -3.60 2.63 2.44
N ALA A 25 -4.73 2.75 1.78
CA ALA A 25 -6.04 2.72 2.43
C ALA A 25 -6.87 1.63 1.80
N CYS A 26 -7.31 0.67 2.59
CA CYS A 26 -8.12 -0.42 2.08
C CYS A 26 -9.28 -0.73 3.01
N ASP A 27 -10.36 -1.26 2.43
CA ASP A 27 -11.59 -1.63 3.12
C ASP A 27 -12.14 -0.49 3.98
N ILE A 28 -12.09 0.74 3.46
CA ILE A 28 -12.54 1.94 4.18
C ILE A 28 -14.01 1.76 4.60
N THR A 29 -14.30 2.07 5.85
CA THR A 29 -15.61 1.94 6.52
C THR A 29 -15.99 0.49 6.85
N LEU A 30 -15.17 -0.49 6.52
CA LEU A 30 -15.41 -1.88 6.90
C LEU A 30 -14.65 -2.23 8.19
N PRO A 31 -15.06 -3.29 8.90
CA PRO A 31 -14.34 -3.72 10.11
C PRO A 31 -12.87 -4.07 9.85
N THR A 32 -12.54 -4.43 8.62
CA THR A 32 -11.19 -4.77 8.21
C THR A 32 -10.40 -3.56 7.70
N GLN A 33 -10.90 -2.35 7.92
CA GLN A 33 -10.23 -1.14 7.45
C GLN A 33 -8.77 -1.08 7.88
N TYR A 34 -7.92 -0.72 6.92
CA TYR A 34 -6.50 -0.54 7.14
C TYR A 34 -6.05 0.73 6.44
N ILE A 35 -5.46 1.66 7.18
CA ILE A 35 -4.94 2.90 6.63
C ILE A 35 -3.58 3.15 7.25
N ARG A 36 -2.53 3.21 6.43
CA ARG A 36 -1.17 3.48 6.89
C ARG A 36 -0.43 4.32 5.87
N THR A 37 0.41 5.21 6.37
CA THR A 37 1.27 6.06 5.54
C THR A 37 2.71 5.85 5.97
N PHE A 38 3.54 5.40 5.03
CA PHE A 38 4.98 5.23 5.24
C PHE A 38 5.74 5.76 4.04
N ALA A 39 7.02 6.08 4.22
CA ALA A 39 7.90 6.36 3.10
C ALA A 39 8.10 5.10 2.25
N ALA A 40 8.41 5.28 0.97
CA ALA A 40 8.59 4.15 0.05
C ALA A 40 9.61 3.14 0.57
N ARG A 41 10.72 3.63 1.15
CA ARG A 41 11.75 2.74 1.73
C ARG A 41 11.19 1.85 2.83
N GLN A 42 10.26 2.37 3.62
CA GLN A 42 9.65 1.60 4.70
C GLN A 42 8.64 0.60 4.16
N TRP A 43 7.94 0.95 3.10
CA TRP A 43 7.00 0.03 2.46
C TRP A 43 7.69 -1.20 1.86
N GLN A 44 8.96 -1.08 1.46
CA GLN A 44 9.71 -2.24 0.99
C GLN A 44 9.77 -3.34 2.04
N ARG A 45 9.71 -2.98 3.31
CA ARG A 45 9.67 -3.92 4.44
C ARG A 45 8.24 -4.21 4.86
N GLU A 46 7.45 -3.16 5.06
CA GLU A 46 6.10 -3.28 5.61
C GLU A 46 5.14 -4.01 4.67
N ARG A 47 5.34 -3.93 3.36
CA ARG A 47 4.48 -4.63 2.40
C ARG A 47 4.49 -6.15 2.60
N GLN A 48 5.51 -6.68 3.25
CA GLN A 48 5.62 -8.11 3.52
C GLN A 48 4.75 -8.55 4.69
N THR A 49 4.24 -7.60 5.47
CA THR A 49 3.44 -7.89 6.66
C THR A 49 1.94 -7.81 6.38
N ILE A 50 1.55 -7.38 5.18
CA ILE A 50 0.14 -7.21 4.83
C ILE A 50 -0.18 -7.94 3.53
N ASP A 51 -1.45 -8.28 3.37
CA ASP A 51 -1.94 -8.90 2.14
C ASP A 51 -3.14 -8.10 1.64
N LEU A 52 -2.99 -7.50 0.47
CA LEU A 52 -4.01 -6.65 -0.15
C LEU A 52 -4.82 -7.40 -1.21
N HIS A 53 -4.61 -8.70 -1.34
CA HIS A 53 -5.30 -9.49 -2.37
C HIS A 53 -6.81 -9.45 -2.17
N LYS A 54 -7.53 -9.07 -3.23
CA LYS A 54 -8.99 -8.96 -3.23
C LYS A 54 -9.56 -7.91 -2.28
N ARG A 55 -8.76 -6.97 -1.80
CA ARG A 55 -9.22 -5.89 -0.94
C ARG A 55 -9.39 -4.60 -1.76
N ASN A 56 -10.43 -3.83 -1.44
CA ASN A 56 -10.63 -2.52 -2.07
C ASN A 56 -9.56 -1.57 -1.55
N THR A 57 -8.60 -1.23 -2.39
CA THR A 57 -7.41 -0.49 -1.97
C THR A 57 -7.24 0.77 -2.79
N VAL A 58 -6.87 1.85 -2.11
CA VAL A 58 -6.52 3.14 -2.72
C VAL A 58 -5.11 3.48 -2.29
N PHE A 59 -4.29 3.93 -3.24
CA PHE A 59 -2.93 4.40 -2.99
C PHE A 59 -2.88 5.90 -3.20
N LEU A 60 -2.41 6.63 -2.19
CA LEU A 60 -2.21 8.08 -2.25
C LEU A 60 -0.73 8.36 -2.14
N ILE A 61 -0.20 9.17 -3.05
CA ILE A 61 1.23 9.46 -3.16
C ILE A 61 1.44 10.95 -2.91
N GLY A 62 2.36 11.27 -2.00
CA GLY A 62 2.59 12.67 -1.71
C GLY A 62 3.80 13.01 -0.88
#